data_a9b981a93e09aabc57bec5b347788aaf
#
_entry.id   a9b981a93e09aabc57bec5b347788aaf
#
_cell.length_a   1.000
_cell.length_b   1.000
_cell.length_c   1.000
_cell.angle_alpha   90.00
_cell.angle_beta   90.00
_cell.angle_gamma   90.00
#
_symmetry.space_group_name_H-M   'P 1'
#
loop_
_entity.id
_entity.type
_entity.pdbx_description
1 polymer ?
#
loop_
_entity_poly.entity_id
_entity_poly.type
_entity_poly.pdbx_seq_one_letter_code
_entity_poly.pdbx_strand_id
1 'polypeptide(L)'
;ANARLRLCIEKEMLFTNGRIHLSTDRIHTVKPLEVDIPKGRLTVVTGVSGSGKTTIVLESLIPALQAKISGSALPAHIRAVDADGIAHVKLMDATPIGINVRSTVATYAGIHDELRKLYAKSPDAKALGYKAGDFSYNTGTLRCPGCDGTGVVSLDVQFLPDVNIPCPDCRGSRYSKAAYTVKLNNKSGAHISLPELMDMDVNTAIDFCRDIKSVSQKLEILKQLGLGYLTLGEETPGLSGGEAQRLKLASEIGKTQEDSVFVFDEPSIGLHPLDVQVLLGVFQALLHHGATVVVIEHDLDVIKNADYVIDMGPGGGEAGGQIIASGTPQEIKENPNSITGNYIS
;
A
#
# COMPACT_ATOMS: atom_id res chain seq x y z
N ALA A 1 -10.22 -26.04 0.21
CA ALA A 1 -11.57 -25.52 0.49
C ALA A 1 -11.41 -24.03 0.79
N ASN A 2 -11.79 -23.19 -0.15
CA ASN A 2 -11.68 -21.73 -0.05
C ASN A 2 -12.74 -21.23 0.93
N ALA A 3 -12.40 -21.17 2.20
CA ALA A 3 -13.29 -20.64 3.21
C ALA A 3 -13.35 -19.12 3.08
N ARG A 4 -14.55 -18.56 3.08
CA ARG A 4 -14.75 -17.13 3.19
C ARG A 4 -14.15 -16.66 4.53
N LEU A 5 -13.19 -15.76 4.47
CA LEU A 5 -12.47 -15.24 5.64
C LEU A 5 -13.25 -14.14 6.38
N ARG A 6 -14.28 -13.57 5.74
CA ARG A 6 -15.11 -12.49 6.28
C ARG A 6 -16.55 -12.92 6.43
N LEU A 7 -17.22 -12.45 7.48
CA LEU A 7 -18.66 -12.62 7.65
C LEU A 7 -19.39 -11.90 6.53
N CYS A 8 -20.45 -12.54 5.98
CA CYS A 8 -21.37 -11.88 5.06
C CYS A 8 -22.06 -10.72 5.79
N ILE A 9 -22.09 -9.58 5.15
CA ILE A 9 -22.97 -8.49 5.55
C ILE A 9 -24.31 -8.70 4.86
N GLU A 10 -25.40 -8.59 5.62
CA GLU A 10 -26.73 -8.66 5.06
C GLU A 10 -26.96 -7.49 4.11
N LYS A 11 -27.71 -7.72 3.05
CA LYS A 11 -27.97 -6.75 1.98
C LYS A 11 -28.50 -5.42 2.54
N GLU A 12 -29.38 -5.47 3.49
CA GLU A 12 -30.03 -4.33 4.15
C GLU A 12 -29.00 -3.47 4.91
N MET A 13 -27.87 -4.05 5.30
CA MET A 13 -26.80 -3.40 6.05
C MET A 13 -25.72 -2.78 5.16
N LEU A 14 -25.75 -2.99 3.84
CA LEU A 14 -24.70 -2.53 2.94
C LEU A 14 -24.51 -1.01 2.99
N PHE A 15 -25.59 -0.26 2.93
CA PHE A 15 -25.58 1.20 2.83
C PHE A 15 -25.87 1.94 4.15
N THR A 16 -25.78 1.26 5.30
CA THR A 16 -26.06 1.88 6.61
C THR A 16 -25.11 3.03 6.95
N ASN A 17 -23.88 2.99 6.44
CA ASN A 17 -22.89 4.06 6.63
C ASN A 17 -22.96 5.14 5.55
N GLY A 18 -23.98 5.10 4.69
CA GLY A 18 -24.13 5.97 3.52
C GLY A 18 -23.49 5.38 2.26
N ARG A 19 -23.44 6.21 1.22
CA ARG A 19 -22.94 5.80 -0.10
C ARG A 19 -22.06 6.88 -0.70
N ILE A 20 -21.24 6.48 -1.66
CA ILE A 20 -20.63 7.36 -2.66
C ILE A 20 -21.45 7.15 -3.93
N HIS A 21 -22.07 8.20 -4.44
CA HIS A 21 -22.79 8.16 -5.71
C HIS A 21 -21.95 8.80 -6.81
N LEU A 22 -21.84 8.13 -7.95
CA LEU A 22 -21.17 8.64 -9.14
C LEU A 22 -22.07 8.49 -10.36
N SER A 23 -22.25 9.59 -11.10
CA SER A 23 -22.95 9.62 -12.38
C SER A 23 -22.04 10.14 -13.47
N THR A 24 -21.91 9.40 -14.56
CA THR A 24 -20.98 9.73 -15.66
C THR A 24 -21.71 9.83 -17.00
N ASP A 25 -21.18 10.69 -17.88
CA ASP A 25 -21.37 10.61 -19.30
C ASP A 25 -20.46 9.55 -19.92
N ARG A 26 -20.54 9.38 -21.24
CA ARG A 26 -19.67 8.47 -21.97
C ARG A 26 -18.19 8.88 -21.83
N ILE A 27 -17.35 7.91 -21.51
CA ILE A 27 -15.89 8.06 -21.52
C ILE A 27 -15.27 6.82 -22.18
N HIS A 28 -14.49 7.00 -23.25
CA HIS A 28 -13.96 5.92 -24.07
C HIS A 28 -15.07 4.96 -24.50
N THR A 29 -14.96 3.68 -24.13
CA THR A 29 -15.96 2.64 -24.40
C THR A 29 -17.01 2.52 -23.29
N VAL A 30 -16.80 3.19 -22.14
CA VAL A 30 -17.75 3.18 -21.02
C VAL A 30 -18.94 4.08 -21.36
N LYS A 31 -20.13 3.49 -21.33
CA LYS A 31 -21.40 4.18 -21.58
C LYS A 31 -21.80 5.01 -20.37
N PRO A 32 -22.70 6.02 -20.54
CA PRO A 32 -23.25 6.73 -19.40
C PRO A 32 -23.81 5.75 -18.37
N LEU A 33 -23.44 5.95 -17.12
CA LEU A 33 -23.85 5.08 -16.01
C LEU A 33 -23.98 5.82 -14.70
N GLU A 34 -24.68 5.20 -13.79
CA GLU A 34 -24.78 5.60 -12.39
C GLU A 34 -24.37 4.41 -11.51
N VAL A 35 -23.63 4.69 -10.45
CA VAL A 35 -23.16 3.67 -9.52
C VAL A 35 -23.14 4.20 -8.09
N ASP A 36 -23.62 3.38 -7.18
CA ASP A 36 -23.54 3.60 -5.74
C ASP A 36 -22.50 2.65 -5.13
N ILE A 37 -21.59 3.19 -4.31
CA ILE A 37 -20.57 2.43 -3.59
C ILE A 37 -20.83 2.59 -2.10
N PRO A 38 -21.06 1.49 -1.35
CA PRO A 38 -21.34 1.57 0.07
C PRO A 38 -20.10 2.01 0.87
N LYS A 39 -20.28 2.98 1.76
CA LYS A 39 -19.21 3.49 2.64
C LYS A 39 -18.89 2.51 3.76
N GLY A 40 -17.59 2.44 4.13
CA GLY A 40 -17.12 1.53 5.17
C GLY A 40 -17.24 0.05 4.79
N ARG A 41 -17.24 -0.28 3.50
CA ARG A 41 -17.38 -1.62 2.95
C ARG A 41 -16.27 -1.94 1.94
N LEU A 42 -16.06 -3.23 1.69
CA LEU A 42 -15.22 -3.72 0.61
C LEU A 42 -16.07 -3.85 -0.66
N THR A 43 -15.84 -2.97 -1.62
CA THR A 43 -16.44 -3.03 -2.95
C THR A 43 -15.41 -3.55 -3.95
N VAL A 44 -15.77 -4.58 -4.69
CA VAL A 44 -14.95 -5.11 -5.79
C VAL A 44 -15.57 -4.76 -7.13
N VAL A 45 -14.81 -4.09 -7.99
CA VAL A 45 -15.17 -3.82 -9.37
C VAL A 45 -14.50 -4.89 -10.24
N THR A 46 -15.33 -5.75 -10.83
CA THR A 46 -14.89 -6.91 -11.61
C THR A 46 -15.46 -6.88 -13.02
N GLY A 47 -15.18 -7.90 -13.81
CA GLY A 47 -15.63 -8.05 -15.19
C GLY A 47 -14.49 -8.45 -16.12
N VAL A 48 -14.84 -8.79 -17.37
CA VAL A 48 -13.88 -9.24 -18.38
C VAL A 48 -12.85 -8.14 -18.72
N SER A 49 -11.72 -8.54 -19.30
CA SER A 49 -10.70 -7.59 -19.74
C SER A 49 -11.27 -6.59 -20.73
N GLY A 50 -10.93 -5.30 -20.59
CA GLY A 50 -11.44 -4.24 -21.46
C GLY A 50 -12.90 -3.85 -21.24
N SER A 51 -13.57 -4.32 -20.17
CA SER A 51 -14.95 -3.95 -19.84
C SER A 51 -15.14 -2.56 -19.25
N GLY A 52 -14.06 -1.83 -18.99
CA GLY A 52 -14.10 -0.45 -18.47
C GLY A 52 -13.88 -0.30 -16.96
N LYS A 53 -13.43 -1.33 -16.24
CA LYS A 53 -13.15 -1.29 -14.79
C LYS A 53 -12.18 -0.14 -14.41
N THR A 54 -11.03 -0.10 -15.07
CA THR A 54 -10.01 0.92 -14.83
C THR A 54 -10.55 2.31 -15.14
N THR A 55 -11.30 2.47 -16.23
CA THR A 55 -11.90 3.75 -16.63
C THR A 55 -12.89 4.25 -15.60
N ILE A 56 -13.79 3.39 -15.08
CA ILE A 56 -14.78 3.85 -14.09
C ILE A 56 -14.15 4.15 -12.72
N VAL A 57 -13.10 3.42 -12.33
CA VAL A 57 -12.47 3.62 -11.02
C VAL A 57 -11.37 4.66 -11.07
N LEU A 58 -10.36 4.50 -11.94
CA LEU A 58 -9.17 5.36 -11.93
C LEU A 58 -9.37 6.66 -12.70
N GLU A 59 -10.13 6.64 -13.80
CA GLU A 59 -10.34 7.84 -14.63
C GLU A 59 -11.64 8.60 -14.30
N SER A 60 -12.57 7.99 -13.55
CA SER A 60 -13.83 8.62 -13.17
C SER A 60 -14.00 8.81 -11.67
N LEU A 61 -14.03 7.73 -10.87
CA LEU A 61 -14.28 7.81 -9.43
C LEU A 61 -13.20 8.62 -8.69
N ILE A 62 -11.92 8.29 -8.88
CA ILE A 62 -10.82 8.98 -8.20
C ILE A 62 -10.79 10.47 -8.55
N PRO A 63 -10.78 10.88 -9.84
CA PRO A 63 -10.79 12.30 -10.18
C PRO A 63 -12.05 13.05 -9.71
N ALA A 64 -13.21 12.40 -9.71
CA ALA A 64 -14.44 12.99 -9.18
C ALA A 64 -14.34 13.25 -7.67
N LEU A 65 -13.84 12.28 -6.89
CA LEU A 65 -13.62 12.45 -5.46
C LEU A 65 -12.57 13.52 -5.16
N GLN A 66 -11.46 13.53 -5.89
CA GLN A 66 -10.43 14.56 -5.75
C GLN A 66 -10.98 15.97 -6.02
N ALA A 67 -11.78 16.12 -7.08
CA ALA A 67 -12.42 17.38 -7.41
C ALA A 67 -13.41 17.82 -6.32
N LYS A 68 -14.23 16.91 -5.81
CA LYS A 68 -15.18 17.16 -4.70
C LYS A 68 -14.44 17.62 -3.44
N ILE A 69 -13.36 16.90 -3.06
CA ILE A 69 -12.56 17.19 -1.85
C ILE A 69 -11.85 18.54 -1.96
N SER A 70 -11.26 18.83 -3.12
CA SER A 70 -10.52 20.10 -3.35
C SER A 70 -11.42 21.29 -3.68
N GLY A 71 -12.71 21.06 -3.95
CA GLY A 71 -13.63 22.11 -4.44
C GLY A 71 -13.32 22.57 -5.86
N SER A 72 -12.59 21.77 -6.65
CA SER A 72 -12.27 22.07 -8.04
C SER A 72 -13.39 21.61 -8.99
N ALA A 73 -13.31 22.04 -10.26
CA ALA A 73 -14.28 21.62 -11.28
C ALA A 73 -14.22 20.10 -11.51
N LEU A 74 -15.38 19.49 -11.66
CA LEU A 74 -15.47 18.07 -12.01
C LEU A 74 -14.90 17.83 -13.41
N PRO A 75 -14.30 16.66 -13.68
CA PRO A 75 -13.96 16.23 -15.02
C PRO A 75 -15.18 16.29 -15.95
N ALA A 76 -14.97 16.62 -17.23
CA ALA A 76 -16.04 16.91 -18.20
C ALA A 76 -17.06 15.76 -18.38
N HIS A 77 -16.64 14.50 -18.17
CA HIS A 77 -17.48 13.32 -18.26
C HIS A 77 -18.21 12.96 -16.95
N ILE A 78 -17.97 13.68 -15.87
CA ILE A 78 -18.65 13.46 -14.58
C ILE A 78 -19.84 14.39 -14.49
N ARG A 79 -21.04 13.82 -14.45
CA ARG A 79 -22.30 14.57 -14.27
C ARG A 79 -22.49 14.99 -12.83
N ALA A 80 -22.28 14.02 -11.92
CA ALA A 80 -22.45 14.25 -10.49
C ALA A 80 -21.58 13.29 -9.67
N VAL A 81 -21.14 13.77 -8.52
CA VAL A 81 -20.54 12.96 -7.47
C VAL A 81 -21.10 13.43 -6.12
N ASP A 82 -21.62 12.46 -5.35
CA ASP A 82 -21.96 12.66 -3.94
C ASP A 82 -21.11 11.74 -3.09
N ALA A 83 -20.35 12.31 -2.16
CA ALA A 83 -19.40 11.61 -1.32
C ALA A 83 -19.29 12.31 0.02
N ASP A 84 -20.42 12.63 0.64
CA ASP A 84 -20.45 13.36 1.91
C ASP A 84 -19.65 12.62 2.99
N GLY A 85 -18.81 13.37 3.71
CA GLY A 85 -17.93 12.85 4.76
C GLY A 85 -16.67 12.16 4.25
N ILE A 86 -16.39 12.16 2.95
CA ILE A 86 -15.11 11.70 2.40
C ILE A 86 -14.15 12.90 2.26
N ALA A 87 -13.01 12.84 2.93
CA ALA A 87 -11.96 13.85 2.92
C ALA A 87 -10.68 13.41 2.22
N HIS A 88 -10.49 12.10 2.05
CA HIS A 88 -9.29 11.55 1.46
C HIS A 88 -9.59 10.43 0.47
N VAL A 89 -8.89 10.44 -0.67
CA VAL A 89 -8.86 9.34 -1.62
C VAL A 89 -7.40 8.92 -1.86
N LYS A 90 -7.12 7.63 -1.73
CA LYS A 90 -5.76 7.08 -1.77
C LYS A 90 -5.70 5.92 -2.75
N LEU A 91 -4.91 6.09 -3.82
CA LEU A 91 -4.65 5.02 -4.78
C LEU A 91 -3.47 4.16 -4.28
N MET A 92 -3.72 2.87 -4.15
CA MET A 92 -2.74 1.84 -3.82
C MET A 92 -2.47 1.00 -5.06
N ASP A 93 -1.56 1.47 -5.89
CA ASP A 93 -1.13 0.83 -7.12
C ASP A 93 0.26 0.21 -7.01
N ALA A 94 0.64 -0.57 -8.01
CA ALA A 94 1.94 -1.23 -8.10
C ALA A 94 3.06 -0.31 -8.61
N THR A 95 2.82 1.00 -8.75
CA THR A 95 3.89 1.92 -9.17
C THR A 95 5.03 1.94 -8.17
N PRO A 96 6.29 2.01 -8.61
CA PRO A 96 7.44 2.05 -7.72
C PRO A 96 7.34 3.17 -6.68
N ILE A 97 7.80 2.90 -5.48
CA ILE A 97 7.92 3.89 -4.42
C ILE A 97 9.21 4.67 -4.61
N GLY A 98 9.07 5.93 -5.02
CA GLY A 98 10.23 6.82 -5.18
C GLY A 98 11.14 6.43 -6.35
N ILE A 99 11.89 7.40 -6.81
CA ILE A 99 12.92 7.25 -7.87
C ILE A 99 14.32 7.31 -7.26
N ASN A 100 14.40 7.52 -5.94
CA ASN A 100 15.65 7.84 -5.26
C ASN A 100 16.13 6.63 -4.44
N VAL A 101 17.33 6.17 -4.75
CA VAL A 101 18.09 5.16 -4.00
C VAL A 101 18.22 5.47 -2.49
N ARG A 102 17.95 6.71 -2.07
CA ARG A 102 17.96 7.13 -0.67
C ARG A 102 16.70 6.72 0.11
N SER A 103 15.65 6.28 -0.56
CA SER A 103 14.44 5.74 0.09
C SER A 103 14.62 4.27 0.40
N THR A 104 14.41 3.89 1.66
CA THR A 104 14.46 2.49 2.12
C THR A 104 13.14 2.08 2.76
N VAL A 105 12.94 0.78 2.95
CA VAL A 105 11.79 0.22 3.67
C VAL A 105 11.60 0.92 5.02
N ALA A 106 12.66 1.06 5.82
CA ALA A 106 12.58 1.70 7.12
C ALA A 106 12.26 3.20 7.05
N THR A 107 12.76 3.94 6.04
CA THR A 107 12.44 5.37 5.92
C THR A 107 11.01 5.57 5.47
N TYR A 108 10.53 4.77 4.53
CA TYR A 108 9.17 4.87 4.02
C TYR A 108 8.12 4.51 5.07
N ALA A 109 8.37 3.44 5.85
CA ALA A 109 7.52 3.05 6.97
C ALA A 109 7.65 3.97 8.20
N GLY A 110 8.50 5.00 8.16
CA GLY A 110 8.74 5.92 9.28
C GLY A 110 9.38 5.25 10.49
N ILE A 111 10.07 4.13 10.29
CA ILE A 111 10.82 3.38 11.32
C ILE A 111 12.17 4.06 11.57
N HIS A 112 12.86 4.45 10.51
CA HIS A 112 14.20 5.05 10.59
C HIS A 112 14.22 6.32 11.45
N ASP A 113 13.20 7.17 11.36
CA ASP A 113 13.11 8.39 12.17
C ASP A 113 12.95 8.09 13.67
N GLU A 114 12.20 7.06 14.02
CA GLU A 114 12.10 6.61 15.41
C GLU A 114 13.42 6.03 15.91
N LEU A 115 14.08 5.22 15.09
CA LEU A 115 15.39 4.66 15.42
C LEU A 115 16.43 5.75 15.65
N ARG A 116 16.52 6.77 14.79
CA ARG A 116 17.44 7.91 14.98
C ARG A 116 17.25 8.60 16.32
N LYS A 117 16.00 8.82 16.73
CA LYS A 117 15.66 9.42 18.03
C LYS A 117 16.09 8.53 19.20
N LEU A 118 15.98 7.21 19.04
CA LEU A 118 16.36 6.24 20.06
C LEU A 118 17.87 6.14 20.21
N TYR A 119 18.61 5.99 19.11
CA TYR A 119 20.07 5.93 19.12
C TYR A 119 20.68 7.21 19.70
N ALA A 120 20.14 8.38 19.40
CA ALA A 120 20.59 9.65 19.98
C ALA A 120 20.44 9.74 21.51
N LYS A 121 19.54 8.92 22.10
CA LYS A 121 19.35 8.86 23.56
C LYS A 121 20.28 7.86 24.25
N SER A 122 21.00 7.02 23.50
CA SER A 122 21.91 6.03 24.06
C SER A 122 23.06 6.69 24.82
N PRO A 123 23.66 6.00 25.82
CA PRO A 123 24.84 6.50 26.52
C PRO A 123 25.98 6.81 25.58
N ASP A 124 26.25 5.95 24.59
CA ASP A 124 27.35 6.13 23.63
C ASP A 124 27.14 7.40 22.78
N ALA A 125 25.95 7.63 22.26
CA ALA A 125 25.65 8.83 21.47
C ALA A 125 25.82 10.10 22.30
N LYS A 126 25.38 10.11 23.57
CA LYS A 126 25.53 11.24 24.47
C LYS A 126 27.01 11.54 24.79
N ALA A 127 27.79 10.48 25.03
CA ALA A 127 29.22 10.61 25.29
C ALA A 127 30.00 11.21 24.10
N LEU A 128 29.54 10.86 22.87
CA LEU A 128 30.14 11.34 21.61
C LEU A 128 29.50 12.64 21.08
N GLY A 129 28.45 13.14 21.72
CA GLY A 129 27.76 14.37 21.33
C GLY A 129 26.83 14.23 20.11
N TYR A 130 26.51 13.02 19.70
CA TYR A 130 25.61 12.77 18.54
C TYR A 130 24.16 13.03 18.87
N LYS A 131 23.47 13.68 17.93
CA LYS A 131 22.02 13.98 17.96
C LYS A 131 21.29 13.12 16.91
N ALA A 132 19.96 13.12 16.93
CA ALA A 132 19.14 12.35 15.99
C ALA A 132 19.42 12.69 14.51
N GLY A 133 19.81 13.94 14.22
CA GLY A 133 20.20 14.36 12.86
C GLY A 133 21.45 13.65 12.35
N ASP A 134 22.43 13.38 13.24
CA ASP A 134 23.70 12.76 12.87
C ASP A 134 23.52 11.32 12.34
N PHE A 135 22.48 10.63 12.79
CA PHE A 135 22.12 9.28 12.35
C PHE A 135 21.36 9.23 11.00
N SER A 136 21.12 10.37 10.36
CA SER A 136 20.55 10.37 9.01
C SER A 136 21.64 10.04 7.99
N TYR A 137 21.48 8.95 7.25
CA TYR A 137 22.38 8.65 6.14
C TYR A 137 22.19 9.61 4.94
N ASN A 138 21.15 10.44 4.93
CA ASN A 138 20.94 11.45 3.89
C ASN A 138 21.68 12.77 4.16
N THR A 139 21.72 13.21 5.42
CA THR A 139 22.23 14.54 5.80
C THR A 139 23.11 14.53 7.04
N GLY A 140 23.19 13.41 7.77
CA GLY A 140 23.88 13.33 9.05
C GLY A 140 25.40 13.17 8.92
N THR A 141 26.12 13.45 10.01
CA THR A 141 27.57 13.35 10.07
C THR A 141 28.07 11.90 10.09
N LEU A 142 27.22 10.95 10.48
CA LEU A 142 27.52 9.52 10.52
C LEU A 142 27.31 8.81 9.17
N ARG A 143 26.92 9.52 8.11
CA ARG A 143 26.80 8.94 6.77
C ARG A 143 28.17 8.54 6.21
N CYS A 144 28.17 7.58 5.30
CA CYS A 144 29.39 7.19 4.61
C CYS A 144 29.91 8.32 3.72
N PRO A 145 31.16 8.78 3.91
CA PRO A 145 31.73 9.83 3.07
C PRO A 145 32.06 9.37 1.64
N GLY A 146 32.33 8.07 1.42
CA GLY A 146 32.67 7.52 0.11
C GLY A 146 31.51 7.49 -0.89
N CYS A 147 30.27 7.30 -0.41
CA CYS A 147 29.07 7.29 -1.25
C CYS A 147 28.06 8.37 -0.86
N ASP A 148 28.40 9.27 0.03
CA ASP A 148 27.50 10.30 0.55
C ASP A 148 26.16 9.75 1.05
N GLY A 149 26.18 8.54 1.63
CA GLY A 149 25.02 7.86 2.21
C GLY A 149 24.07 7.19 1.20
N THR A 150 24.44 7.07 -0.08
CA THR A 150 23.65 6.33 -1.07
C THR A 150 23.78 4.81 -0.93
N GLY A 151 24.88 4.33 -0.34
CA GLY A 151 25.20 2.90 -0.26
C GLY A 151 25.83 2.35 -1.54
N VAL A 152 25.75 3.07 -2.65
CA VAL A 152 26.27 2.68 -3.96
C VAL A 152 27.17 3.74 -4.55
N VAL A 153 28.03 3.36 -5.47
CA VAL A 153 28.79 4.25 -6.33
C VAL A 153 28.51 3.91 -7.79
N SER A 154 28.32 4.94 -8.60
CA SER A 154 28.11 4.77 -10.04
C SER A 154 29.46 4.64 -10.75
N LEU A 155 29.62 3.63 -11.57
CA LEU A 155 30.75 3.48 -12.46
C LEU A 155 30.35 3.95 -13.85
N ASP A 156 31.00 4.99 -14.34
CA ASP A 156 30.92 5.41 -15.74
C ASP A 156 31.68 4.39 -16.60
N VAL A 157 30.93 3.57 -17.33
CA VAL A 157 31.51 2.61 -18.27
C VAL A 157 31.24 3.15 -19.69
N GLN A 158 32.29 3.61 -20.37
CA GLN A 158 32.19 4.17 -21.71
C GLN A 158 31.30 3.27 -22.61
N PHE A 159 30.29 3.88 -23.24
CA PHE A 159 29.31 3.25 -24.15
C PHE A 159 28.29 2.28 -23.51
N LEU A 160 28.22 2.17 -22.19
CA LEU A 160 27.19 1.40 -21.47
C LEU A 160 26.44 2.32 -20.50
N PRO A 161 25.20 1.96 -20.09
CA PRO A 161 24.54 2.66 -18.98
C PRO A 161 25.38 2.58 -17.70
N ASP A 162 25.34 3.64 -16.89
CA ASP A 162 26.01 3.66 -15.60
C ASP A 162 25.66 2.43 -14.76
N VAL A 163 26.67 1.76 -14.24
CA VAL A 163 26.50 0.58 -13.38
C VAL A 163 26.69 0.98 -11.92
N ASN A 164 25.64 0.81 -11.13
CA ASN A 164 25.72 1.02 -9.69
C ASN A 164 26.30 -0.23 -9.00
N ILE A 165 27.38 -0.05 -8.26
CA ILE A 165 27.95 -1.11 -7.41
C ILE A 165 27.87 -0.72 -5.94
N PRO A 166 27.81 -1.68 -5.00
CA PRO A 166 27.91 -1.40 -3.57
C PRO A 166 29.16 -0.58 -3.26
N CYS A 167 28.99 0.46 -2.46
CA CYS A 167 30.12 1.32 -2.06
C CYS A 167 31.20 0.47 -1.36
N PRO A 168 32.47 0.52 -1.78
CA PRO A 168 33.55 -0.27 -1.19
C PRO A 168 33.82 0.08 0.27
N ASP A 169 33.57 1.33 0.68
CA ASP A 169 33.84 1.79 2.05
C ASP A 169 32.79 1.28 3.05
N CYS A 170 31.51 1.40 2.72
CA CYS A 170 30.42 1.02 3.62
C CYS A 170 29.70 -0.30 3.24
N ARG A 171 30.05 -0.88 2.09
CA ARG A 171 29.46 -2.14 1.59
C ARG A 171 27.93 -2.13 1.54
N GLY A 172 27.35 -0.99 1.16
CA GLY A 172 25.90 -0.82 1.06
C GLY A 172 25.23 -0.30 2.34
N SER A 173 25.89 -0.29 3.51
CA SER A 173 25.27 0.11 4.79
C SER A 173 24.88 1.59 4.86
N ARG A 174 25.41 2.44 3.97
CA ARG A 174 25.19 3.91 3.92
C ARG A 174 25.86 4.70 5.04
N TYR A 175 26.45 4.04 6.03
CA TYR A 175 27.01 4.65 7.22
C TYR A 175 28.54 4.56 7.27
N SER A 176 29.15 5.54 7.93
CA SER A 176 30.57 5.52 8.27
C SER A 176 30.85 4.51 9.40
N LYS A 177 32.11 4.13 9.55
CA LYS A 177 32.58 3.26 10.64
C LYS A 177 32.19 3.78 12.02
N ALA A 178 32.17 5.12 12.20
CA ALA A 178 31.78 5.73 13.46
C ALA A 178 30.36 5.41 13.90
N ALA A 179 29.43 5.17 12.95
CA ALA A 179 28.05 4.79 13.30
C ALA A 179 27.96 3.42 14.03
N TYR A 180 28.93 2.54 13.81
CA TYR A 180 28.96 1.22 14.47
C TYR A 180 29.43 1.27 15.93
N THR A 181 30.03 2.37 16.37
CA THR A 181 30.46 2.54 17.77
C THR A 181 29.31 2.90 18.70
N VAL A 182 28.19 3.38 18.17
CA VAL A 182 27.00 3.71 18.95
C VAL A 182 26.05 2.53 18.96
N LYS A 183 25.84 1.94 20.12
CA LYS A 183 24.99 0.76 20.30
C LYS A 183 23.70 1.11 21.03
N LEU A 184 22.62 0.43 20.64
CA LEU A 184 21.36 0.40 21.38
C LEU A 184 21.25 -0.95 22.07
N ASN A 185 20.92 -0.93 23.37
CA ASN A 185 20.74 -2.12 24.16
C ASN A 185 19.27 -2.46 24.27
N ASN A 186 18.91 -3.70 24.01
CA ASN A 186 17.58 -4.21 24.32
C ASN A 186 17.58 -4.87 25.72
N LYS A 187 16.39 -5.22 26.22
CA LYS A 187 16.26 -5.87 27.53
C LYS A 187 16.85 -7.27 27.60
N SER A 188 17.05 -7.94 26.47
CA SER A 188 17.69 -9.25 26.39
C SER A 188 19.22 -9.17 26.42
N GLY A 189 19.81 -7.97 26.49
CA GLY A 189 21.24 -7.74 26.57
C GLY A 189 21.95 -7.70 25.21
N ALA A 190 21.23 -7.69 24.10
CA ALA A 190 21.82 -7.49 22.78
C ALA A 190 22.21 -6.02 22.56
N HIS A 191 23.37 -5.83 21.95
CA HIS A 191 23.98 -4.51 21.66
C HIS A 191 24.15 -4.37 20.16
N ILE A 192 23.31 -3.58 19.50
CA ILE A 192 23.27 -3.45 18.04
C ILE A 192 23.37 -1.98 17.63
N SER A 193 24.21 -1.67 16.66
CA SER A 193 24.29 -0.34 16.05
C SER A 193 23.18 -0.11 15.03
N LEU A 194 22.91 1.15 14.69
CA LEU A 194 21.90 1.46 13.69
C LEU A 194 22.18 0.82 12.31
N PRO A 195 23.41 0.84 11.77
CA PRO A 195 23.71 0.13 10.51
C PRO A 195 23.42 -1.37 10.58
N GLU A 196 23.80 -2.04 11.69
CA GLU A 196 23.52 -3.46 11.89
C GLU A 196 22.01 -3.76 11.94
N LEU A 197 21.23 -2.88 12.59
CA LEU A 197 19.76 -3.02 12.63
C LEU A 197 19.13 -2.77 11.26
N MET A 198 19.66 -1.83 10.49
CA MET A 198 19.17 -1.56 9.13
C MET A 198 19.44 -2.72 8.15
N ASP A 199 20.44 -3.55 8.43
CA ASP A 199 20.77 -4.75 7.65
C ASP A 199 19.92 -5.99 8.02
N MET A 200 19.11 -5.89 9.07
CA MET A 200 18.20 -6.97 9.47
C MET A 200 16.93 -6.97 8.63
N ASP A 201 16.40 -8.17 8.39
CA ASP A 201 15.03 -8.33 7.92
C ASP A 201 14.02 -7.92 9.02
N VAL A 202 12.81 -7.60 8.60
CA VAL A 202 11.73 -7.15 9.50
C VAL A 202 11.45 -8.17 10.61
N ASN A 203 11.43 -9.49 10.29
CA ASN A 203 11.14 -10.53 11.28
C ASN A 203 12.21 -10.55 12.39
N THR A 204 13.49 -10.47 12.02
CA THR A 204 14.62 -10.42 12.97
C THR A 204 14.61 -9.11 13.77
N ALA A 205 14.31 -7.98 13.11
CA ALA A 205 14.24 -6.68 13.77
C ALA A 205 13.12 -6.59 14.82
N ILE A 206 11.99 -7.31 14.63
CA ILE A 206 10.90 -7.39 15.61
C ILE A 206 11.42 -7.94 16.94
N ASP A 207 12.21 -9.01 16.91
CA ASP A 207 12.72 -9.63 18.13
C ASP A 207 13.64 -8.69 18.92
N PHE A 208 14.48 -7.94 18.23
CA PHE A 208 15.33 -6.93 18.87
C PHE A 208 14.52 -5.75 19.40
N CYS A 209 13.55 -5.26 18.63
CA CYS A 209 12.76 -4.05 18.94
C CYS A 209 11.50 -4.32 19.79
N ARG A 210 11.28 -5.54 20.29
CA ARG A 210 10.05 -5.95 20.98
C ARG A 210 9.61 -4.99 22.08
N ASP A 211 10.56 -4.45 22.84
CA ASP A 211 10.30 -3.52 23.95
C ASP A 211 10.16 -2.06 23.51
N ILE A 212 10.34 -1.75 22.25
CA ILE A 212 10.31 -0.40 21.68
C ILE A 212 8.99 -0.20 20.94
N LYS A 213 7.91 0.13 21.66
CA LYS A 213 6.55 0.19 21.10
C LYS A 213 6.42 1.00 19.82
N SER A 214 7.09 2.16 19.71
CA SER A 214 7.02 3.03 18.53
C SER A 214 7.60 2.39 17.26
N VAL A 215 8.50 1.43 17.41
CA VAL A 215 9.14 0.69 16.32
C VAL A 215 8.47 -0.66 16.11
N SER A 216 8.25 -1.43 17.19
CA SER A 216 7.70 -2.78 17.11
C SER A 216 6.32 -2.81 16.46
N GLN A 217 5.44 -1.84 16.73
CA GLN A 217 4.13 -1.73 16.09
C GLN A 217 4.24 -1.58 14.56
N LYS A 218 5.17 -0.77 14.08
CA LYS A 218 5.39 -0.56 12.64
C LYS A 218 5.99 -1.81 11.98
N LEU A 219 6.90 -2.49 12.66
CA LEU A 219 7.49 -3.74 12.19
C LEU A 219 6.42 -4.86 12.11
N GLU A 220 5.54 -4.96 13.11
CA GLU A 220 4.43 -5.91 13.09
C GLU A 220 3.46 -5.66 11.94
N ILE A 221 3.17 -4.39 11.61
CA ILE A 221 2.38 -4.04 10.43
C ILE A 221 3.05 -4.54 9.15
N LEU A 222 4.35 -4.30 8.97
CA LEU A 222 5.09 -4.80 7.81
C LEU A 222 5.03 -6.34 7.72
N LYS A 223 5.21 -7.03 8.84
CA LYS A 223 5.10 -8.50 8.91
C LYS A 223 3.70 -9.00 8.54
N GLN A 224 2.64 -8.36 9.09
CA GLN A 224 1.25 -8.69 8.77
C GLN A 224 0.91 -8.49 7.29
N LEU A 225 1.60 -7.56 6.62
CA LEU A 225 1.49 -7.32 5.19
C LEU A 225 2.34 -8.28 4.34
N GLY A 226 2.94 -9.31 4.94
CA GLY A 226 3.80 -10.27 4.24
C GLY A 226 5.15 -9.70 3.81
N LEU A 227 5.60 -8.59 4.42
CA LEU A 227 6.89 -7.94 4.13
C LEU A 227 7.97 -8.28 5.16
N GLY A 228 7.77 -9.36 5.93
CA GLY A 228 8.66 -9.77 7.02
C GLY A 228 10.08 -10.15 6.59
N TYR A 229 10.27 -10.54 5.35
CA TYR A 229 11.55 -10.94 4.77
C TYR A 229 12.37 -9.77 4.21
N LEU A 230 11.77 -8.59 4.00
CA LEU A 230 12.49 -7.41 3.50
C LEU A 230 13.45 -6.89 4.56
N THR A 231 14.64 -6.44 4.12
CA THR A 231 15.57 -5.76 5.03
C THR A 231 15.13 -4.32 5.26
N LEU A 232 15.40 -3.78 6.45
CA LEU A 232 15.03 -2.39 6.79
C LEU A 232 15.74 -1.38 5.89
N GLY A 233 16.99 -1.68 5.50
CA GLY A 233 17.80 -0.85 4.61
C GLY A 233 17.58 -1.08 3.13
N GLU A 234 16.69 -2.00 2.72
CA GLU A 234 16.40 -2.31 1.33
C GLU A 234 15.82 -1.11 0.59
N GLU A 235 16.33 -0.86 -0.62
CA GLU A 235 15.93 0.29 -1.44
C GLU A 235 14.52 0.12 -2.01
N THR A 236 13.67 1.13 -1.82
CA THR A 236 12.28 1.06 -2.30
C THR A 236 12.11 1.00 -3.81
N PRO A 237 12.99 1.59 -4.65
CA PRO A 237 12.89 1.44 -6.11
C PRO A 237 13.12 0.01 -6.61
N GLY A 238 13.80 -0.84 -5.83
CA GLY A 238 14.07 -2.24 -6.16
C GLY A 238 12.93 -3.20 -5.82
N LEU A 239 11.91 -2.74 -5.11
CA LEU A 239 10.79 -3.56 -4.69
C LEU A 239 9.90 -3.96 -5.87
N SER A 240 9.36 -5.17 -5.83
CA SER A 240 8.31 -5.59 -6.76
C SER A 240 7.06 -4.72 -6.61
N GLY A 241 6.21 -4.68 -7.64
CA GLY A 241 4.97 -3.90 -7.60
C GLY A 241 4.08 -4.22 -6.40
N GLY A 242 3.94 -5.51 -6.07
CA GLY A 242 3.16 -5.95 -4.90
C GLY A 242 3.80 -5.55 -3.57
N GLU A 243 5.12 -5.60 -3.44
CA GLU A 243 5.84 -5.13 -2.25
C GLU A 243 5.68 -3.62 -2.07
N ALA A 244 5.85 -2.87 -3.16
CA ALA A 244 5.66 -1.42 -3.16
C ALA A 244 4.23 -1.05 -2.72
N GLN A 245 3.22 -1.71 -3.26
CA GLN A 245 1.82 -1.50 -2.90
C GLN A 245 1.56 -1.77 -1.41
N ARG A 246 2.05 -2.91 -0.89
CA ARG A 246 1.91 -3.26 0.53
C ARG A 246 2.68 -2.32 1.44
N LEU A 247 3.85 -1.84 1.02
CA LEU A 247 4.62 -0.86 1.79
C LEU A 247 3.94 0.52 1.84
N LYS A 248 3.33 0.97 0.72
CA LYS A 248 2.47 2.17 0.70
C LYS A 248 1.36 2.06 1.75
N LEU A 249 0.73 0.90 1.80
CA LEU A 249 -0.33 0.63 2.76
C LEU A 249 0.14 0.62 4.21
N ALA A 250 1.34 0.08 4.49
CA ALA A 250 1.91 0.06 5.84
C ALA A 250 1.98 1.46 6.47
N SER A 251 2.22 2.49 5.66
CA SER A 251 2.28 3.88 6.12
C SER A 251 0.91 4.46 6.54
N GLU A 252 -0.18 3.81 6.14
CA GLU A 252 -1.55 4.27 6.37
C GLU A 252 -2.27 3.50 7.48
N ILE A 253 -1.89 2.27 7.75
CA ILE A 253 -2.51 1.45 8.81
C ILE A 253 -2.30 2.08 10.19
N GLY A 254 -3.33 2.00 11.04
CA GLY A 254 -3.29 2.50 12.42
C GLY A 254 -3.79 3.94 12.60
N LYS A 255 -4.22 4.60 11.52
CA LYS A 255 -4.92 5.89 11.59
C LYS A 255 -6.44 5.65 11.51
N THR A 256 -7.25 6.52 12.11
CA THR A 256 -8.70 6.56 11.83
C THR A 256 -8.92 6.89 10.37
N GLN A 257 -9.78 6.15 9.68
CA GLN A 257 -9.92 6.21 8.22
C GLN A 257 -11.39 6.36 7.77
N GLU A 258 -12.30 6.77 8.65
CA GLU A 258 -13.75 6.86 8.38
C GLU A 258 -14.08 7.80 7.21
N ASP A 259 -13.22 8.79 6.96
CA ASP A 259 -13.32 9.76 5.90
C ASP A 259 -12.46 9.42 4.66
N SER A 260 -11.91 8.20 4.61
CA SER A 260 -10.93 7.81 3.60
C SER A 260 -11.47 6.72 2.67
N VAL A 261 -11.21 6.88 1.37
CA VAL A 261 -11.41 5.86 0.34
C VAL A 261 -10.07 5.33 -0.11
N PHE A 262 -9.85 4.04 0.04
CA PHE A 262 -8.69 3.34 -0.50
C PHE A 262 -9.07 2.62 -1.78
N VAL A 263 -8.36 2.90 -2.85
CA VAL A 263 -8.55 2.25 -4.15
C VAL A 263 -7.35 1.39 -4.46
N PHE A 264 -7.59 0.12 -4.79
CA PHE A 264 -6.56 -0.84 -5.20
C PHE A 264 -6.78 -1.25 -6.65
N ASP A 265 -5.71 -1.23 -7.43
CA ASP A 265 -5.72 -1.65 -8.82
C ASP A 265 -5.00 -3.01 -8.94
N GLU A 266 -5.80 -4.05 -9.16
CA GLU A 266 -5.39 -5.45 -9.36
C GLU A 266 -4.32 -5.93 -8.35
N PRO A 267 -4.56 -5.81 -7.04
CA PRO A 267 -3.53 -6.05 -6.01
C PRO A 267 -3.15 -7.53 -5.87
N SER A 268 -3.91 -8.47 -6.44
CA SER A 268 -3.60 -9.91 -6.40
C SER A 268 -2.64 -10.35 -7.51
N ILE A 269 -2.34 -9.50 -8.50
CA ILE A 269 -1.47 -9.88 -9.61
C ILE A 269 -0.11 -10.38 -9.11
N GLY A 270 0.25 -11.59 -9.54
CA GLY A 270 1.52 -12.23 -9.19
C GLY A 270 1.62 -12.74 -7.76
N LEU A 271 0.54 -12.69 -6.98
CA LEU A 271 0.50 -13.24 -5.63
C LEU A 271 0.25 -14.76 -5.66
N HIS A 272 0.91 -15.46 -4.75
CA HIS A 272 0.54 -16.84 -4.43
C HIS A 272 -0.82 -16.85 -3.67
N PRO A 273 -1.66 -17.90 -3.80
CA PRO A 273 -2.95 -17.96 -3.10
C PRO A 273 -2.90 -17.70 -1.58
N LEU A 274 -1.80 -18.06 -0.92
CA LEU A 274 -1.61 -17.74 0.51
C LEU A 274 -1.43 -16.24 0.76
N ASP A 275 -0.83 -15.52 -0.18
CA ASP A 275 -0.62 -14.06 -0.07
C ASP A 275 -1.92 -13.30 -0.31
N VAL A 276 -2.87 -13.85 -1.08
CA VAL A 276 -4.23 -13.29 -1.23
C VAL A 276 -4.96 -13.26 0.12
N GLN A 277 -4.72 -14.24 1.00
CA GLN A 277 -5.28 -14.22 2.36
C GLN A 277 -4.70 -13.07 3.19
N VAL A 278 -3.41 -12.79 3.05
CA VAL A 278 -2.77 -11.63 3.69
C VAL A 278 -3.41 -10.33 3.19
N LEU A 279 -3.61 -10.21 1.88
CA LEU A 279 -4.27 -9.06 1.26
C LEU A 279 -5.69 -8.85 1.79
N LEU A 280 -6.48 -9.91 1.94
CA LEU A 280 -7.81 -9.85 2.54
C LEU A 280 -7.77 -9.41 4.01
N GLY A 281 -6.78 -9.85 4.77
CA GLY A 281 -6.54 -9.38 6.14
C GLY A 281 -6.26 -7.88 6.20
N VAL A 282 -5.54 -7.36 5.21
CA VAL A 282 -5.26 -5.93 5.05
C VAL A 282 -6.55 -5.13 4.80
N PHE A 283 -7.38 -5.57 3.86
CA PHE A 283 -8.66 -4.91 3.61
C PHE A 283 -9.53 -4.91 4.88
N GLN A 284 -9.55 -6.01 5.61
CA GLN A 284 -10.28 -6.10 6.86
C GLN A 284 -9.75 -5.12 7.92
N ALA A 285 -8.44 -4.94 8.02
CA ALA A 285 -7.86 -3.96 8.94
C ALA A 285 -8.27 -2.52 8.57
N LEU A 286 -8.24 -2.14 7.29
CA LEU A 286 -8.71 -0.83 6.83
C LEU A 286 -10.20 -0.60 7.16
N LEU A 287 -11.04 -1.59 6.86
CA LEU A 287 -12.48 -1.53 7.14
C LEU A 287 -12.77 -1.42 8.64
N HIS A 288 -11.98 -2.11 9.47
CA HIS A 288 -12.10 -2.02 10.93
C HIS A 288 -11.81 -0.62 11.47
N HIS A 289 -10.96 0.14 10.77
CA HIS A 289 -10.68 1.56 11.07
C HIS A 289 -11.65 2.53 10.38
N GLY A 290 -12.73 2.02 9.77
CA GLY A 290 -13.80 2.80 9.16
C GLY A 290 -13.60 3.17 7.69
N ALA A 291 -12.50 2.75 7.05
CA ALA A 291 -12.22 3.07 5.66
C ALA A 291 -13.26 2.47 4.70
N THR A 292 -13.48 3.14 3.57
CA THR A 292 -14.11 2.57 2.39
C THR A 292 -13.03 1.99 1.48
N VAL A 293 -13.20 0.74 1.04
CA VAL A 293 -12.22 0.06 0.21
C VAL A 293 -12.85 -0.31 -1.13
N VAL A 294 -12.24 0.15 -2.22
CA VAL A 294 -12.65 -0.15 -3.61
C VAL A 294 -11.49 -0.87 -4.29
N VAL A 295 -11.75 -2.04 -4.85
CA VAL A 295 -10.73 -2.90 -5.46
C VAL A 295 -11.14 -3.24 -6.88
N ILE A 296 -10.28 -2.96 -7.85
CA ILE A 296 -10.40 -3.53 -9.20
C ILE A 296 -9.79 -4.92 -9.12
N GLU A 297 -10.57 -5.97 -9.34
CA GLU A 297 -10.11 -7.34 -9.20
C GLU A 297 -10.89 -8.35 -10.05
N HIS A 298 -10.21 -9.43 -10.35
CA HIS A 298 -10.80 -10.60 -11.01
C HIS A 298 -10.48 -11.92 -10.27
N ASP A 299 -9.69 -11.85 -9.19
CA ASP A 299 -9.45 -12.98 -8.31
C ASP A 299 -10.75 -13.38 -7.57
N LEU A 300 -11.12 -14.65 -7.69
CA LEU A 300 -12.38 -15.14 -7.15
C LEU A 300 -12.41 -15.16 -5.62
N ASP A 301 -11.28 -15.32 -4.96
CA ASP A 301 -11.22 -15.31 -3.50
C ASP A 301 -11.42 -13.89 -2.96
N VAL A 302 -10.92 -12.88 -3.67
CA VAL A 302 -11.20 -11.47 -3.34
C VAL A 302 -12.67 -11.14 -3.58
N ILE A 303 -13.24 -11.53 -4.73
CA ILE A 303 -14.64 -11.30 -5.08
C ILE A 303 -15.59 -11.95 -4.05
N LYS A 304 -15.35 -13.21 -3.66
CA LYS A 304 -16.15 -13.93 -2.65
C LYS A 304 -16.11 -13.28 -1.28
N ASN A 305 -15.04 -12.58 -0.95
CA ASN A 305 -14.86 -11.90 0.33
C ASN A 305 -15.31 -10.42 0.29
N ALA A 306 -15.79 -9.91 -0.85
CA ALA A 306 -16.37 -8.59 -0.95
C ALA A 306 -17.68 -8.46 -0.18
N ASP A 307 -17.99 -7.23 0.25
CA ASP A 307 -19.32 -6.87 0.76
C ASP A 307 -20.25 -6.53 -0.40
N TYR A 308 -19.70 -5.85 -1.41
CA TYR A 308 -20.41 -5.39 -2.60
C TYR A 308 -19.56 -5.63 -3.85
N VAL A 309 -20.20 -6.04 -4.93
CA VAL A 309 -19.54 -6.29 -6.22
C VAL A 309 -20.21 -5.48 -7.30
N ILE A 310 -19.44 -4.89 -8.17
CA ILE A 310 -19.87 -4.21 -9.40
C ILE A 310 -19.28 -4.99 -10.57
N ASP A 311 -20.11 -5.68 -11.34
CA ASP A 311 -19.68 -6.50 -12.48
C ASP A 311 -19.86 -5.71 -13.78
N MET A 312 -18.74 -5.47 -14.47
CA MET A 312 -18.67 -4.69 -15.71
C MET A 312 -18.62 -5.61 -16.93
N GLY A 313 -19.39 -5.28 -17.96
CA GLY A 313 -19.43 -6.10 -19.15
C GLY A 313 -20.40 -5.59 -20.21
N PRO A 314 -21.04 -6.51 -21.03
CA PRO A 314 -20.84 -7.98 -21.04
C PRO A 314 -19.53 -8.44 -21.70
N GLY A 315 -18.87 -7.58 -22.49
CA GLY A 315 -17.63 -7.87 -23.20
C GLY A 315 -16.58 -6.81 -22.98
N GLY A 316 -15.49 -6.88 -23.77
CA GLY A 316 -14.47 -5.85 -23.83
C GLY A 316 -14.74 -4.85 -24.97
N GLY A 317 -14.09 -3.68 -24.93
CA GLY A 317 -14.21 -2.66 -25.95
C GLY A 317 -15.65 -2.11 -26.10
N GLU A 318 -16.10 -1.89 -27.33
CA GLU A 318 -17.44 -1.36 -27.62
C GLU A 318 -18.59 -2.25 -27.14
N ALA A 319 -18.35 -3.56 -26.98
CA ALA A 319 -19.35 -4.50 -26.42
C ALA A 319 -19.46 -4.42 -24.89
N GLY A 320 -18.52 -3.74 -24.25
CA GLY A 320 -18.47 -3.55 -22.80
C GLY A 320 -19.00 -2.20 -22.33
N GLY A 321 -18.42 -1.71 -21.26
CA GLY A 321 -18.63 -0.36 -20.76
C GLY A 321 -19.96 -0.15 -20.04
N GLN A 322 -20.55 -1.22 -19.50
CA GLN A 322 -21.79 -1.18 -18.75
C GLN A 322 -21.66 -1.93 -17.42
N ILE A 323 -22.46 -1.55 -16.44
CA ILE A 323 -22.66 -2.35 -15.24
C ILE A 323 -23.70 -3.43 -15.58
N ILE A 324 -23.31 -4.68 -15.52
CA ILE A 324 -24.18 -5.83 -15.81
C ILE A 324 -24.96 -6.26 -14.57
N ALA A 325 -24.28 -6.21 -13.43
CA ALA A 325 -24.83 -6.55 -12.14
C ALA A 325 -24.12 -5.78 -11.03
N SER A 326 -24.83 -5.47 -9.97
CA SER A 326 -24.25 -4.96 -8.74
C SER A 326 -25.03 -5.50 -7.54
N GLY A 327 -24.31 -5.84 -6.46
CA GLY A 327 -24.90 -6.43 -5.28
C GLY A 327 -23.90 -7.21 -4.45
N THR A 328 -24.39 -8.01 -3.52
CA THR A 328 -23.57 -8.98 -2.77
C THR A 328 -22.97 -10.04 -3.70
N PRO A 329 -21.89 -10.71 -3.34
CA PRO A 329 -21.36 -11.83 -4.12
C PRO A 329 -22.42 -12.91 -4.43
N GLN A 330 -23.37 -13.12 -3.53
CA GLN A 330 -24.46 -14.06 -3.75
C GLN A 330 -25.43 -13.58 -4.85
N GLU A 331 -25.79 -12.30 -4.86
CA GLU A 331 -26.65 -11.72 -5.91
C GLU A 331 -25.96 -11.76 -7.28
N ILE A 332 -24.63 -11.54 -7.32
CA ILE A 332 -23.85 -11.66 -8.56
C ILE A 332 -23.86 -13.10 -9.06
N LYS A 333 -23.68 -14.09 -8.16
CA LYS A 333 -23.73 -15.51 -8.48
C LYS A 333 -25.09 -15.93 -9.07
N GLU A 334 -26.18 -15.38 -8.57
CA GLU A 334 -27.54 -15.69 -8.99
C GLU A 334 -27.98 -14.94 -10.26
N ASN A 335 -27.20 -13.94 -10.71
CA ASN A 335 -27.54 -13.15 -11.88
C ASN A 335 -27.12 -13.87 -13.17
N PRO A 336 -28.07 -14.29 -14.03
CA PRO A 336 -27.76 -15.03 -15.26
C PRO A 336 -26.99 -14.23 -16.30
N ASN A 337 -26.95 -12.90 -16.20
CA ASN A 337 -26.22 -12.04 -17.12
C ASN A 337 -24.76 -11.80 -16.65
N SER A 338 -24.43 -12.17 -15.42
CA SER A 338 -23.07 -12.00 -14.88
C SER A 338 -22.16 -13.12 -15.35
N ILE A 339 -21.12 -12.78 -16.11
CA ILE A 339 -20.07 -13.74 -16.46
C ILE A 339 -19.31 -14.14 -15.20
N THR A 340 -18.97 -13.18 -14.36
CA THR A 340 -18.27 -13.39 -13.10
C THR A 340 -19.06 -14.31 -12.17
N GLY A 341 -20.40 -14.16 -12.13
CA GLY A 341 -21.31 -14.98 -11.32
C GLY A 341 -21.20 -16.47 -11.59
N ASN A 342 -20.95 -16.87 -12.84
CA ASN A 342 -20.80 -18.27 -13.24
C ASN A 342 -19.58 -18.96 -12.62
N TYR A 343 -18.59 -18.19 -12.15
CA TYR A 343 -17.36 -18.69 -11.54
C TYR A 343 -17.32 -18.55 -10.02
N ILE A 344 -18.28 -17.86 -9.43
CA ILE A 344 -18.42 -17.77 -7.97
C ILE A 344 -19.03 -19.08 -7.47
N SER A 345 -18.21 -19.98 -6.99
CA SER A 345 -18.61 -21.30 -6.46
C SER A 345 -19.03 -21.23 -4.98
#